data_565b2e3bca6105387784a5dd3d9bfd7f
#
_entry.id   565b2e3bca6105387784a5dd3d9bfd7f
#
_cell.length_a   1.000
_cell.length_b   1.000
_cell.length_c   1.000
_cell.angle_alpha   90.00
_cell.angle_beta   90.00
_cell.angle_gamma   90.00
#
_symmetry.space_group_name_H-M   'P 1'
#
loop_
_entity.id
_entity.type
_entity.pdbx_description
1 polymer ?
#
loop_
_entity_poly.entity_id
_entity_poly.type
_entity_poly.pdbx_seq_one_letter_code
_entity_poly.pdbx_strand_id
1 'polypeptide(L)'
;AVGAALAARDVATMTGGGPGAMEAANRGAHEAGGMSVGLSIELPFEEEPNPWVDIALRFRYFFVRKAMFSWYSNGAIAMPGGFGTLDELYEQLTLMQTRKTEKVPLVFVGKDYWGGMFDWMRSAPLSYGYISPEDIDGLLVTDDVEKAVAAACAGIEC
;
A
#
# COMPACT_ATOMS: atom_id res chain seq x y z
N ALA A 1 -6.63 1.39 -13.34
CA ALA A 1 -7.90 1.36 -12.60
C ALA A 1 -7.73 2.02 -11.21
N VAL A 2 -6.93 1.45 -10.25
CA VAL A 2 -6.82 1.97 -8.86
C VAL A 2 -6.45 3.46 -8.83
N GLY A 3 -5.35 3.88 -9.48
CA GLY A 3 -4.94 5.28 -9.48
C GLY A 3 -5.99 6.24 -10.05
N ALA A 4 -6.69 5.85 -11.13
CA ALA A 4 -7.77 6.66 -11.69
C ALA A 4 -8.97 6.78 -10.73
N ALA A 5 -9.30 5.71 -10.00
CA ALA A 5 -10.38 5.73 -9.02
C ALA A 5 -10.02 6.56 -7.76
N LEU A 6 -8.75 6.62 -7.39
CA LEU A 6 -8.24 7.54 -6.35
C LEU A 6 -8.30 9.00 -6.83
N ALA A 7 -7.83 9.27 -8.05
CA ALA A 7 -7.88 10.61 -8.65
C ALA A 7 -9.31 11.16 -8.74
N ALA A 8 -10.29 10.30 -9.08
CA ALA A 8 -11.70 10.67 -9.11
C ALA A 8 -12.28 11.07 -7.73
N ARG A 9 -11.54 10.78 -6.65
CA ARG A 9 -11.87 11.17 -5.27
C ARG A 9 -10.96 12.28 -4.71
N ASP A 10 -10.19 12.91 -5.58
CA ASP A 10 -9.17 13.93 -5.22
C ASP A 10 -8.12 13.41 -4.22
N VAL A 11 -7.79 12.11 -4.30
CA VAL A 11 -6.82 11.44 -3.45
C VAL A 11 -5.55 11.16 -4.25
N ALA A 12 -4.41 11.61 -3.74
CA ALA A 12 -3.11 11.36 -4.34
C ALA A 12 -2.75 9.87 -4.31
N THR A 13 -2.11 9.40 -5.38
CA THR A 13 -1.57 8.04 -5.46
C THR A 13 -0.07 8.05 -5.17
N MET A 14 0.34 7.39 -4.10
CA MET A 14 1.75 7.25 -3.71
C MET A 14 2.21 5.80 -3.87
N THR A 15 3.32 5.60 -4.58
CA THR A 15 3.94 4.28 -4.80
C THR A 15 5.46 4.34 -4.60
N GLY A 16 6.13 3.20 -4.76
CA GLY A 16 7.61 3.17 -4.82
C GLY A 16 8.20 3.74 -6.11
N GLY A 17 7.38 4.16 -7.08
CA GLY A 17 7.83 4.76 -8.34
C GLY A 17 8.44 3.78 -9.36
N GLY A 18 8.50 2.48 -9.05
CA GLY A 18 9.06 1.46 -9.94
C GLY A 18 8.08 0.95 -11.00
N PRO A 19 8.46 -0.10 -11.75
CA PRO A 19 7.65 -0.69 -12.82
C PRO A 19 6.48 -1.53 -12.30
N GLY A 20 5.69 -2.09 -13.22
CA GLY A 20 4.63 -3.04 -12.96
C GLY A 20 3.39 -2.42 -12.30
N ALA A 21 2.97 -2.93 -11.14
CA ALA A 21 1.77 -2.46 -10.43
C ALA A 21 1.91 -1.00 -9.98
N MET A 22 3.13 -0.59 -9.58
CA MET A 22 3.43 0.80 -9.18
C MET A 22 3.24 1.75 -10.37
N GLU A 23 3.86 1.43 -11.52
CA GLU A 23 3.69 2.20 -12.75
C GLU A 23 2.24 2.26 -13.20
N ALA A 24 1.52 1.15 -13.15
CA ALA A 24 0.11 1.10 -13.52
C ALA A 24 -0.78 1.97 -12.62
N ALA A 25 -0.46 2.07 -11.32
CA ALA A 25 -1.16 2.95 -10.40
C ALA A 25 -0.81 4.42 -10.66
N ASN A 26 0.47 4.76 -10.78
CA ASN A 26 0.94 6.12 -11.11
C ASN A 26 0.34 6.61 -12.43
N ARG A 27 0.42 5.79 -13.48
CA ARG A 27 -0.17 6.09 -14.79
C ARG A 27 -1.66 6.38 -14.67
N GLY A 28 -2.40 5.53 -13.97
CA GLY A 28 -3.85 5.72 -13.82
C GLY A 28 -4.21 7.00 -13.08
N ALA A 29 -3.41 7.43 -12.10
CA ALA A 29 -3.59 8.70 -11.41
C ALA A 29 -3.27 9.89 -12.33
N HIS A 30 -2.10 9.87 -12.96
CA HIS A 30 -1.63 10.93 -13.85
C HIS A 30 -2.58 11.16 -15.05
N GLU A 31 -2.97 10.08 -15.77
CA GLU A 31 -3.89 10.17 -16.91
C GLU A 31 -5.29 10.66 -16.52
N ALA A 32 -5.70 10.46 -15.26
CA ALA A 32 -6.98 10.96 -14.73
C ALA A 32 -6.88 12.39 -14.13
N GLY A 33 -5.71 13.03 -14.23
CA GLY A 33 -5.49 14.39 -13.72
C GLY A 33 -5.29 14.46 -12.20
N GLY A 34 -5.09 13.33 -11.53
CA GLY A 34 -4.77 13.25 -10.10
C GLY A 34 -3.27 13.31 -9.84
N MET A 35 -2.87 13.56 -8.60
CA MET A 35 -1.47 13.63 -8.19
C MET A 35 -0.85 12.23 -8.10
N SER A 36 0.31 12.06 -8.72
CA SER A 36 1.08 10.82 -8.76
C SER A 36 2.45 11.00 -8.10
N VAL A 37 2.70 10.27 -7.00
CA VAL A 37 3.91 10.40 -6.18
C VAL A 37 4.70 9.10 -6.21
N GLY A 38 6.01 9.19 -6.38
CA GLY A 38 6.94 8.07 -6.31
C GLY A 38 7.97 8.24 -5.20
N LEU A 39 8.01 7.30 -4.25
CA LEU A 39 9.04 7.23 -3.21
C LEU A 39 10.04 6.13 -3.56
N SER A 40 11.05 6.46 -4.36
CA SER A 40 12.05 5.50 -4.82
C SER A 40 13.16 5.28 -3.80
N ILE A 41 13.83 4.13 -3.88
CA ILE A 41 15.00 3.77 -3.07
C ILE A 41 16.22 3.61 -3.97
N GLU A 42 17.36 4.15 -3.57
CA GLU A 42 18.61 3.90 -4.28
C GLU A 42 19.00 2.43 -4.21
N LEU A 43 19.08 1.77 -5.36
CA LEU A 43 19.54 0.39 -5.49
C LEU A 43 20.76 0.34 -6.41
N PRO A 44 21.66 -0.66 -6.26
CA PRO A 44 22.87 -0.77 -7.10
C PRO A 44 22.60 -0.96 -8.60
N PHE A 45 21.38 -1.33 -8.97
CA PHE A 45 20.96 -1.60 -10.35
C PHE A 45 19.73 -0.75 -10.72
N GLU A 46 19.75 0.52 -10.36
CA GLU A 46 18.57 1.36 -10.38
C GLU A 46 18.11 1.79 -11.76
N GLU A 47 16.79 1.66 -11.95
CA GLU A 47 16.02 2.33 -12.98
C GLU A 47 15.52 3.67 -12.46
N GLU A 48 15.39 4.66 -13.35
CA GLU A 48 14.72 5.93 -13.04
C GLU A 48 13.26 5.65 -12.65
N PRO A 49 12.62 6.53 -11.85
CA PRO A 49 11.21 6.44 -11.57
C PRO A 49 10.39 6.31 -12.86
N ASN A 50 9.28 5.59 -12.81
CA ASN A 50 8.42 5.46 -13.98
C ASN A 50 7.92 6.83 -14.47
N PRO A 51 7.65 7.01 -15.79
CA PRO A 51 7.41 8.33 -16.39
C PRO A 51 6.10 9.00 -15.98
N TRP A 52 5.27 8.32 -15.19
CA TRP A 52 3.96 8.79 -14.74
C TRP A 52 3.98 9.38 -13.33
N VAL A 53 5.17 9.53 -12.74
CA VAL A 53 5.36 10.14 -11.43
C VAL A 53 5.50 11.66 -11.60
N ASP A 54 4.60 12.44 -10.98
CA ASP A 54 4.64 13.91 -10.98
C ASP A 54 5.63 14.43 -9.93
N ILE A 55 5.68 13.77 -8.76
CA ILE A 55 6.59 14.11 -7.67
C ILE A 55 7.43 12.87 -7.34
N ALA A 56 8.71 12.91 -7.68
CA ALA A 56 9.66 11.84 -7.37
C ALA A 56 10.54 12.24 -6.17
N LEU A 57 10.51 11.43 -5.12
CA LEU A 57 11.41 11.54 -3.98
C LEU A 57 12.29 10.30 -3.91
N ARG A 58 13.61 10.51 -3.86
CA ARG A 58 14.60 9.44 -3.85
C ARG A 58 15.25 9.30 -2.47
N PHE A 59 15.24 8.10 -1.92
CA PHE A 59 15.77 7.80 -0.61
C PHE A 59 16.98 6.87 -0.70
N ARG A 60 17.97 7.13 0.13
CA ARG A 60 19.15 6.26 0.27
C ARG A 60 18.90 5.12 1.25
N TYR A 61 18.08 5.34 2.27
CA TYR A 61 17.85 4.40 3.36
C TYR A 61 16.40 3.93 3.38
N PHE A 62 16.21 2.61 3.46
CA PHE A 62 14.89 1.98 3.50
C PHE A 62 14.03 2.52 4.64
N PHE A 63 14.58 2.65 5.86
CA PHE A 63 13.82 3.09 7.02
C PHE A 63 13.24 4.51 6.87
N VAL A 64 13.94 5.40 6.16
CA VAL A 64 13.44 6.75 5.88
C VAL A 64 12.25 6.68 4.92
N ARG A 65 12.40 5.93 3.82
CA ARG A 65 11.32 5.75 2.84
C ARG A 65 10.08 5.13 3.50
N LYS A 66 10.27 4.11 4.33
CA LYS A 66 9.19 3.42 5.05
C LYS A 66 8.47 4.38 6.00
N ALA A 67 9.21 5.21 6.74
CA ALA A 67 8.62 6.24 7.58
C ALA A 67 7.76 7.23 6.78
N MET A 68 8.23 7.64 5.59
CA MET A 68 7.46 8.52 4.71
C MET A 68 6.17 7.86 4.20
N PHE A 69 6.21 6.58 3.83
CA PHE A 69 4.97 5.84 3.51
C PHE A 69 3.98 5.87 4.66
N SER A 70 4.42 5.55 5.88
CA SER A 70 3.54 5.53 7.05
C SER A 70 2.99 6.91 7.42
N TRP A 71 3.82 7.95 7.35
CA TRP A 71 3.42 9.29 7.81
C TRP A 71 2.51 10.04 6.84
N TYR A 72 2.63 9.76 5.54
CA TYR A 72 1.89 10.48 4.50
C TYR A 72 0.77 9.65 3.87
N SER A 73 0.49 8.44 4.37
CA SER A 73 -0.61 7.61 3.89
C SER A 73 -1.82 7.68 4.83
N ASN A 74 -2.97 7.99 4.28
CA ASN A 74 -4.26 7.92 4.98
C ASN A 74 -4.94 6.55 4.82
N GLY A 75 -4.45 5.72 3.89
CA GLY A 75 -4.87 4.36 3.63
C GLY A 75 -3.89 3.66 2.70
N ALA A 76 -3.93 2.34 2.63
CA ALA A 76 -3.05 1.57 1.77
C ALA A 76 -3.78 0.47 1.01
N ILE A 77 -3.40 0.28 -0.25
CA ILE A 77 -3.88 -0.80 -1.11
C ILE A 77 -2.69 -1.68 -1.49
N ALA A 78 -2.63 -2.88 -0.93
CA ALA A 78 -1.61 -3.87 -1.22
C ALA A 78 -1.98 -4.66 -2.48
N MET A 79 -1.18 -4.48 -3.54
CA MET A 79 -1.25 -5.29 -4.76
C MET A 79 -0.36 -6.53 -4.62
N PRO A 80 -0.58 -7.61 -5.39
CA PRO A 80 0.36 -8.72 -5.47
C PRO A 80 1.78 -8.23 -5.73
N GLY A 81 2.76 -8.70 -4.91
CA GLY A 81 4.12 -8.22 -4.99
C GLY A 81 5.12 -9.10 -4.23
N GLY A 82 6.39 -8.75 -4.30
CA GLY A 82 7.48 -9.51 -3.67
C GLY A 82 7.81 -9.06 -2.25
N PHE A 83 9.05 -9.32 -1.85
CA PHE A 83 9.54 -9.02 -0.49
C PHE A 83 9.43 -7.55 -0.12
N GLY A 84 9.63 -6.61 -1.06
CA GLY A 84 9.48 -5.19 -0.79
C GLY A 84 8.05 -4.81 -0.41
N THR A 85 7.05 -5.41 -1.08
CA THR A 85 5.64 -5.22 -0.73
C THR A 85 5.30 -5.81 0.64
N LEU A 86 5.83 -7.02 0.93
CA LEU A 86 5.63 -7.67 2.23
C LEU A 86 6.31 -6.89 3.37
N ASP A 87 7.48 -6.34 3.13
CA ASP A 87 8.22 -5.52 4.11
C ASP A 87 7.42 -4.27 4.52
N GLU A 88 6.92 -3.49 3.56
CA GLU A 88 6.06 -2.33 3.83
C GLU A 88 4.77 -2.74 4.54
N LEU A 89 4.17 -3.84 4.10
CA LEU A 89 2.93 -4.36 4.64
C LEU A 89 3.06 -4.78 6.11
N TYR A 90 4.07 -5.62 6.42
CA TYR A 90 4.27 -6.10 7.79
C TYR A 90 4.77 -5.01 8.73
N GLU A 91 5.50 -4.01 8.24
CA GLU A 91 5.79 -2.84 9.05
C GLU A 91 4.52 -2.08 9.42
N GLN A 92 3.65 -1.80 8.44
CA GLN A 92 2.39 -1.10 8.69
C GLN A 92 1.50 -1.89 9.68
N LEU A 93 1.37 -3.20 9.51
CA LEU A 93 0.66 -4.08 10.45
C LEU A 93 1.26 -4.01 11.86
N THR A 94 2.58 -4.03 11.98
CA THR A 94 3.29 -3.95 13.25
C THR A 94 3.08 -2.59 13.93
N LEU A 95 3.16 -1.50 13.18
CA LEU A 95 2.94 -0.15 13.71
C LEU A 95 1.51 0.03 14.23
N MET A 96 0.52 -0.49 13.51
CA MET A 96 -0.88 -0.47 13.94
C MET A 96 -1.12 -1.35 15.17
N GLN A 97 -0.58 -2.58 15.19
CA GLN A 97 -0.69 -3.51 16.32
C GLN A 97 -0.09 -2.91 17.60
N THR A 98 1.09 -2.31 17.48
CA THR A 98 1.81 -1.69 18.60
C THR A 98 1.31 -0.29 18.96
N ARG A 99 0.31 0.22 18.24
CA ARG A 99 -0.26 1.58 18.41
C ARG A 99 0.80 2.69 18.27
N LYS A 100 1.79 2.47 17.42
CA LYS A 100 2.78 3.49 17.05
C LYS A 100 2.27 4.44 15.99
N THR A 101 1.28 3.99 15.19
CA THR A 101 0.49 4.80 14.28
C THR A 101 -0.99 4.57 14.55
N GLU A 102 -1.82 5.51 14.12
CA GLU A 102 -3.26 5.28 14.06
C GLU A 102 -3.59 4.14 13.09
N LYS A 103 -4.73 3.48 13.29
CA LYS A 103 -5.21 2.46 12.36
C LYS A 103 -5.66 3.14 11.07
N VAL A 104 -4.94 2.87 9.99
CA VAL A 104 -5.33 3.29 8.64
C VAL A 104 -5.98 2.12 7.89
N PRO A 105 -6.93 2.38 6.98
CA PRO A 105 -7.50 1.32 6.15
C PRO A 105 -6.41 0.62 5.34
N LEU A 106 -6.31 -0.70 5.48
CA LEU A 106 -5.39 -1.54 4.73
C LEU A 106 -6.18 -2.57 3.93
N VAL A 107 -6.09 -2.48 2.61
CA VAL A 107 -6.87 -3.29 1.67
C VAL A 107 -5.93 -4.12 0.80
N PHE A 108 -6.30 -5.37 0.59
CA PHE A 108 -5.56 -6.33 -0.24
C PHE A 108 -6.35 -6.62 -1.51
N VAL A 109 -5.75 -6.35 -2.66
CA VAL A 109 -6.35 -6.67 -3.96
C VAL A 109 -5.70 -7.93 -4.52
N GLY A 110 -6.53 -8.92 -4.87
CA GLY A 110 -6.09 -10.22 -5.37
C GLY A 110 -6.32 -11.34 -4.36
N LYS A 111 -7.55 -11.85 -4.26
CA LYS A 111 -7.92 -12.91 -3.31
C LYS A 111 -7.08 -14.17 -3.46
N ASP A 112 -6.86 -14.60 -4.70
CA ASP A 112 -6.09 -15.82 -4.99
C ASP A 112 -4.63 -15.68 -4.53
N TYR A 113 -4.05 -14.48 -4.64
CA TYR A 113 -2.69 -14.20 -4.22
C TYR A 113 -2.57 -14.12 -2.68
N TRP A 114 -3.44 -13.36 -2.05
CA TRP A 114 -3.34 -13.08 -0.61
C TRP A 114 -3.97 -14.14 0.28
N GLY A 115 -4.87 -14.98 -0.25
CA GLY A 115 -5.62 -15.97 0.53
C GLY A 115 -4.72 -16.88 1.36
N GLY A 116 -3.67 -17.44 0.75
CA GLY A 116 -2.73 -18.31 1.46
C GLY A 116 -1.99 -17.62 2.62
N MET A 117 -1.67 -16.32 2.50
CA MET A 117 -1.07 -15.54 3.59
C MET A 117 -2.05 -15.39 4.76
N PHE A 118 -3.31 -15.08 4.48
CA PHE A 118 -4.34 -14.96 5.52
C PHE A 118 -4.63 -16.30 6.21
N ASP A 119 -4.67 -17.40 5.47
CA ASP A 119 -4.81 -18.74 6.03
C ASP A 119 -3.65 -19.10 6.94
N TRP A 120 -2.43 -18.80 6.54
CA TRP A 120 -1.24 -18.97 7.37
C TRP A 120 -1.29 -18.07 8.61
N MET A 121 -1.65 -16.79 8.49
CA MET A 121 -1.76 -15.90 9.65
C MET A 121 -2.75 -16.41 10.68
N ARG A 122 -3.87 -17.01 10.26
CA ARG A 122 -4.86 -17.62 11.14
C ARG A 122 -4.36 -18.93 11.76
N SER A 123 -3.76 -19.80 10.96
CA SER A 123 -3.35 -21.16 11.40
C SER A 123 -2.05 -21.17 12.21
N ALA A 124 -1.22 -20.15 12.11
CA ALA A 124 0.06 -20.06 12.83
C ALA A 124 0.13 -18.83 13.76
N PRO A 125 0.43 -17.62 13.33
CA PRO A 125 0.60 -16.49 14.25
C PRO A 125 -0.57 -16.28 15.22
N LEU A 126 -1.80 -16.35 14.73
CA LEU A 126 -2.99 -16.19 15.57
C LEU A 126 -3.18 -17.38 16.53
N SER A 127 -3.03 -18.61 16.04
CA SER A 127 -3.22 -19.81 16.88
C SER A 127 -2.17 -19.94 17.97
N TYR A 128 -0.95 -19.41 17.75
CA TYR A 128 0.11 -19.34 18.75
C TYR A 128 0.03 -18.10 19.67
N GLY A 129 -0.93 -17.20 19.43
CA GLY A 129 -1.11 -16.00 20.25
C GLY A 129 -0.07 -14.91 20.00
N TYR A 130 0.62 -14.92 18.84
CA TYR A 130 1.57 -13.87 18.48
C TYR A 130 0.88 -12.63 17.91
N ILE A 131 -0.34 -12.80 17.40
CA ILE A 131 -1.23 -11.73 16.97
C ILE A 131 -2.63 -11.98 17.54
N SER A 132 -3.49 -10.96 17.57
CA SER A 132 -4.87 -11.05 18.03
C SER A 132 -5.88 -11.13 16.86
N PRO A 133 -7.13 -11.57 17.08
CA PRO A 133 -8.17 -11.51 16.06
C PRO A 133 -8.35 -10.11 15.48
N GLU A 134 -8.27 -9.08 16.31
CA GLU A 134 -8.43 -7.67 15.93
C GLU A 134 -7.34 -7.15 14.97
N ASP A 135 -6.20 -7.85 14.89
CA ASP A 135 -5.12 -7.53 13.96
C ASP A 135 -5.43 -8.00 12.53
N ILE A 136 -6.36 -8.95 12.37
CA ILE A 136 -6.73 -9.54 11.07
C ILE A 136 -8.14 -9.12 10.64
N ASP A 137 -9.10 -9.06 11.56
CA ASP A 137 -10.53 -8.91 11.25
C ASP A 137 -10.87 -7.56 10.56
N GLY A 138 -10.01 -6.55 10.71
CA GLY A 138 -10.15 -5.26 10.05
C GLY A 138 -9.56 -5.20 8.63
N LEU A 139 -8.92 -6.28 8.16
CA LEU A 139 -8.23 -6.31 6.87
C LEU A 139 -9.19 -6.77 5.76
N LEU A 140 -9.38 -5.95 4.74
CA LEU A 140 -10.23 -6.27 3.59
C LEU A 140 -9.42 -6.92 2.46
N VAL A 141 -9.86 -8.11 2.01
CA VAL A 141 -9.34 -8.76 0.79
C VAL A 141 -10.42 -8.72 -0.28
N THR A 142 -10.14 -8.18 -1.46
CA THR A 142 -11.12 -8.03 -2.53
C THR A 142 -10.45 -8.05 -3.91
N ASP A 143 -11.22 -8.41 -4.95
CA ASP A 143 -10.83 -8.26 -6.36
C ASP A 143 -11.55 -7.06 -7.01
N ASP A 144 -12.46 -6.43 -6.27
CA ASP A 144 -13.23 -5.27 -6.72
C ASP A 144 -12.44 -3.99 -6.43
N VAL A 145 -12.03 -3.30 -7.48
CA VAL A 145 -11.23 -2.07 -7.41
C VAL A 145 -12.00 -0.93 -6.74
N GLU A 146 -13.27 -0.76 -7.06
CA GLU A 146 -14.09 0.32 -6.48
C GLU A 146 -14.28 0.09 -4.97
N LYS A 147 -14.54 -1.14 -4.58
CA LYS A 147 -14.62 -1.53 -3.17
C LYS A 147 -13.30 -1.32 -2.45
N ALA A 148 -12.17 -1.66 -3.10
CA ALA A 148 -10.84 -1.48 -2.52
C ALA A 148 -10.54 0.01 -2.29
N VAL A 149 -10.80 0.86 -3.28
CA VAL A 149 -10.55 2.30 -3.19
C VAL A 149 -11.49 2.95 -2.18
N ALA A 150 -12.79 2.61 -2.19
CA ALA A 150 -13.73 3.13 -1.21
C ALA A 150 -13.32 2.79 0.23
N ALA A 151 -12.85 1.56 0.47
CA ALA A 151 -12.38 1.13 1.78
C ALA A 151 -11.07 1.81 2.18
N ALA A 152 -10.10 1.96 1.25
CA ALA A 152 -8.84 2.65 1.52
C ALA A 152 -9.01 4.16 1.81
N CYS A 153 -10.05 4.77 1.26
CA CYS A 153 -10.40 6.17 1.49
C CYS A 153 -11.34 6.39 2.69
N ALA A 154 -11.69 5.33 3.43
CA ALA A 154 -12.59 5.46 4.57
C ALA A 154 -11.94 6.33 5.67
N GLY A 155 -12.58 7.46 6.00
CA GLY A 155 -12.07 8.42 6.98
C GLY A 155 -11.25 9.58 6.40
N ILE A 156 -11.06 9.64 5.08
CA ILE A 156 -10.53 10.83 4.41
C ILE A 156 -11.70 11.79 4.21
N GLU A 157 -11.63 12.95 4.87
CA GLU A 157 -12.53 14.07 4.58
C GLU A 157 -12.06 14.73 3.29
N CYS A 158 -12.91 14.69 2.25
CA CYS A 158 -12.70 15.35 0.96
C CYS A 158 -13.24 16.77 1.02
#